data_50fdd41d36d0321c948a65e018e9df95
#
_entry.id   50fdd41d36d0321c948a65e018e9df95
#
_cell.length_a   1.000
_cell.length_b   1.000
_cell.length_c   1.000
_cell.angle_alpha   90.00
_cell.angle_beta   90.00
_cell.angle_gamma   90.00
#
_symmetry.space_group_name_H-M   'P 1'
#
loop_
_entity.id
_entity.type
_entity.pdbx_description
1 polymer ?
#
loop_
_entity_poly.entity_id
_entity_poly.type
_entity_poly.pdbx_seq_one_letter_code
_entity_poly.pdbx_strand_id
1 'polypeptide(L)'
;VKKTAAALRGVGVQKGDIVTVVSVMTPEVIALFYAADMIGATLNLVDPRYSVEGIHEYIEEVDSHLLVCLNVVYERCRQAAKRTNVEKVIVLSPADSLPPVMAVGYKLTTPDKNKYASNVIRWKQFIKGGEGQSTAAEPYDPDHACVVVHTGGTTGSPKGVMLTDDCFNGIALQFQAYPKLFHRGQKLMNVMPPFIAYGFACGIHLPLVLGFTVIIIPNLDPAKLGSLVLKYKPEHMFGVPSHYQQLA
;
A
#
# COMPACT_ATOMS: atom_id res chain seq x y z
N VAL A 1 9.94 -8.03 -1.92
CA VAL A 1 10.67 -6.81 -1.55
C VAL A 1 11.87 -6.59 -2.46
N LYS A 2 12.95 -7.43 -2.42
CA LYS A 2 14.20 -7.20 -3.20
C LYS A 2 13.96 -7.00 -4.70
N LYS A 3 13.12 -7.82 -5.35
CA LYS A 3 12.77 -7.62 -6.78
C LYS A 3 12.04 -6.30 -7.03
N THR A 4 11.20 -5.88 -6.10
CA THR A 4 10.47 -4.60 -6.19
C THR A 4 11.42 -3.42 -5.98
N ALA A 5 12.38 -3.52 -5.06
CA ALA A 5 13.44 -2.52 -4.85
C ALA A 5 14.30 -2.34 -6.12
N ALA A 6 14.75 -3.45 -6.72
CA ALA A 6 15.43 -3.43 -8.00
C ALA A 6 14.58 -2.80 -9.12
N ALA A 7 13.28 -3.10 -9.15
CA ALA A 7 12.36 -2.54 -10.15
C ALA A 7 12.15 -1.03 -9.95
N LEU A 8 12.07 -0.54 -8.70
CA LEU A 8 12.02 0.90 -8.41
C LEU A 8 13.26 1.62 -8.92
N ARG A 9 14.47 1.06 -8.66
CA ARG A 9 15.72 1.60 -9.22
C ARG A 9 15.72 1.54 -10.75
N GLY A 10 15.19 0.48 -11.35
CA GLY A 10 15.09 0.32 -12.80
C GLY A 10 14.20 1.37 -13.48
N VAL A 11 13.23 1.94 -12.79
CA VAL A 11 12.43 3.06 -13.29
C VAL A 11 12.97 4.42 -12.87
N GLY A 12 14.11 4.47 -12.16
CA GLY A 12 14.83 5.69 -11.84
C GLY A 12 14.64 6.20 -10.40
N VAL A 13 13.91 5.49 -9.53
CA VAL A 13 13.73 5.92 -8.13
C VAL A 13 15.04 5.85 -7.37
N GLN A 14 15.35 6.92 -6.67
CA GLN A 14 16.55 7.11 -5.87
C GLN A 14 16.20 7.38 -4.39
N LYS A 15 17.23 7.37 -3.53
CA LYS A 15 17.10 7.79 -2.14
C LYS A 15 16.57 9.23 -2.07
N GLY A 16 15.56 9.43 -1.24
CA GLY A 16 14.90 10.73 -1.03
C GLY A 16 13.71 11.00 -1.95
N ASP A 17 13.51 10.18 -2.99
CA ASP A 17 12.33 10.33 -3.86
C ASP A 17 11.05 9.94 -3.13
N ILE A 18 9.94 10.57 -3.52
CA ILE A 18 8.62 10.21 -3.02
C ILE A 18 7.80 9.57 -4.15
N VAL A 19 7.27 8.39 -3.88
CA VAL A 19 6.43 7.63 -4.83
C VAL A 19 4.98 7.68 -4.37
N THR A 20 4.10 8.27 -5.17
CA THR A 20 2.67 8.30 -4.86
C THR A 20 1.99 6.98 -5.23
N VAL A 21 1.23 6.41 -4.29
CA VAL A 21 0.50 5.15 -4.45
C VAL A 21 -0.98 5.35 -4.18
N VAL A 22 -1.79 5.23 -5.23
CA VAL A 22 -3.26 5.35 -5.17
C VAL A 22 -3.88 3.95 -5.24
N SER A 23 -4.04 3.32 -4.08
CA SER A 23 -4.42 1.91 -4.02
C SER A 23 -5.15 1.54 -2.72
N VAL A 24 -5.80 0.37 -2.75
CA VAL A 24 -6.19 -0.37 -1.55
C VAL A 24 -5.05 -1.29 -1.11
N MET A 25 -5.19 -1.94 0.05
CA MET A 25 -4.18 -2.89 0.53
C MET A 25 -4.10 -4.10 -0.39
N THR A 26 -2.94 -4.32 -0.99
CA THR A 26 -2.61 -5.50 -1.80
C THR A 26 -1.20 -5.99 -1.47
N PRO A 27 -0.85 -7.24 -1.79
CA PRO A 27 0.53 -7.73 -1.61
C PRO A 27 1.58 -6.87 -2.34
N GLU A 28 1.24 -6.29 -3.49
CA GLU A 28 2.10 -5.40 -4.25
C GLU A 28 2.39 -4.11 -3.50
N VAL A 29 1.37 -3.50 -2.86
CA VAL A 29 1.51 -2.28 -2.05
C VAL A 29 2.40 -2.56 -0.83
N ILE A 30 2.25 -3.72 -0.20
CA ILE A 30 3.12 -4.14 0.91
C ILE A 30 4.57 -4.31 0.43
N ALA A 31 4.75 -4.95 -0.73
CA ALA A 31 6.07 -5.11 -1.32
C ALA A 31 6.71 -3.77 -1.71
N LEU A 32 5.90 -2.82 -2.22
CA LEU A 32 6.34 -1.46 -2.54
C LEU A 32 6.78 -0.70 -1.30
N PHE A 33 6.02 -0.78 -0.20
CA PHE A 33 6.37 -0.11 1.05
C PHE A 33 7.77 -0.50 1.52
N TYR A 34 8.00 -1.78 1.76
CA TYR A 34 9.31 -2.26 2.20
C TYR A 34 10.41 -2.13 1.15
N ALA A 35 10.05 -2.05 -0.13
CA ALA A 35 11.03 -1.87 -1.20
C ALA A 35 11.47 -0.42 -1.34
N ALA A 36 10.54 0.53 -1.23
CA ALA A 36 10.83 1.96 -1.24
C ALA A 36 11.69 2.33 -0.04
N ASP A 37 11.26 1.93 1.16
CA ASP A 37 12.00 2.09 2.40
C ASP A 37 13.43 1.52 2.31
N MET A 38 13.57 0.28 1.84
CA MET A 38 14.85 -0.38 1.63
C MET A 38 15.83 0.41 0.76
N ILE A 39 15.36 1.22 -0.18
CA ILE A 39 16.19 2.07 -1.06
C ILE A 39 16.21 3.54 -0.64
N GLY A 40 15.68 3.86 0.54
CA GLY A 40 15.64 5.22 1.09
C GLY A 40 14.64 6.14 0.37
N ALA A 41 13.63 5.59 -0.30
CA ALA A 41 12.52 6.33 -0.88
C ALA A 41 11.28 6.27 0.03
N THR A 42 10.43 7.28 -0.07
CA THR A 42 9.21 7.43 0.74
C THR A 42 7.98 7.07 -0.07
N LEU A 43 6.99 6.37 0.50
CA LEU A 43 5.68 6.22 -0.13
C LEU A 43 4.72 7.33 0.32
N ASN A 44 4.01 7.92 -0.62
CA ASN A 44 2.86 8.78 -0.37
C ASN A 44 1.58 7.97 -0.64
N LEU A 45 0.86 7.58 0.42
CA LEU A 45 -0.30 6.70 0.33
C LEU A 45 -1.60 7.50 0.22
N VAL A 46 -2.30 7.36 -0.89
CA VAL A 46 -3.49 8.15 -1.24
C VAL A 46 -4.72 7.25 -1.41
N ASP A 47 -5.86 7.70 -0.89
CA ASP A 47 -7.14 7.01 -1.00
C ASP A 47 -7.62 6.98 -2.47
N PRO A 48 -7.85 5.81 -3.07
CA PRO A 48 -8.31 5.70 -4.45
C PRO A 48 -9.74 6.23 -4.69
N ARG A 49 -10.46 6.59 -3.64
CA ARG A 49 -11.82 7.17 -3.73
C ARG A 49 -11.82 8.68 -3.92
N TYR A 50 -10.68 9.36 -3.73
CA TYR A 50 -10.59 10.79 -3.95
C TYR A 50 -10.92 11.19 -5.39
N SER A 51 -11.35 12.45 -5.58
CA SER A 51 -11.57 13.04 -6.89
C SER A 51 -10.25 13.20 -7.67
N VAL A 52 -10.35 13.59 -8.93
CA VAL A 52 -9.18 13.92 -9.76
C VAL A 52 -8.37 15.04 -9.10
N GLU A 53 -9.05 16.08 -8.62
CA GLU A 53 -8.45 17.24 -7.97
C GLU A 53 -7.74 16.85 -6.67
N GLY A 54 -8.39 16.03 -5.83
CA GLY A 54 -7.79 15.58 -4.58
C GLY A 54 -6.54 14.71 -4.79
N ILE A 55 -6.56 13.79 -5.78
CA ILE A 55 -5.38 13.01 -6.13
C ILE A 55 -4.27 13.91 -6.69
N HIS A 56 -4.63 14.91 -7.50
CA HIS A 56 -3.71 15.90 -8.06
C HIS A 56 -2.97 16.66 -6.95
N GLU A 57 -3.72 17.23 -5.99
CA GLU A 57 -3.16 17.95 -4.86
C GLU A 57 -2.13 17.11 -4.07
N TYR A 58 -2.42 15.84 -3.82
CA TYR A 58 -1.50 14.95 -3.11
C TYR A 58 -0.26 14.55 -3.92
N ILE A 59 -0.33 14.53 -5.25
CA ILE A 59 0.84 14.32 -6.10
C ILE A 59 1.73 15.57 -6.08
N GLU A 60 1.12 16.77 -6.18
CA GLU A 60 1.85 18.05 -6.19
C GLU A 60 2.47 18.36 -4.82
N GLU A 61 1.76 18.09 -3.71
CA GLU A 61 2.25 18.33 -2.35
C GLU A 61 3.63 17.71 -2.09
N VAL A 62 3.88 16.53 -2.68
CA VAL A 62 5.12 15.78 -2.47
C VAL A 62 6.04 15.77 -3.70
N ASP A 63 5.69 16.48 -4.75
CA ASP A 63 6.43 16.54 -6.02
C ASP A 63 6.82 15.15 -6.57
N SER A 64 5.84 14.26 -6.65
CA SER A 64 6.08 12.86 -7.02
C SER A 64 6.31 12.68 -8.52
N HIS A 65 7.43 12.07 -8.92
CA HIS A 65 7.76 11.74 -10.31
C HIS A 65 7.24 10.36 -10.76
N LEU A 66 6.89 9.51 -9.81
CA LEU A 66 6.36 8.16 -10.05
C LEU A 66 5.00 7.99 -9.38
N LEU A 67 4.01 7.58 -10.18
CA LEU A 67 2.68 7.24 -9.70
C LEU A 67 2.43 5.75 -9.82
N VAL A 68 1.94 5.12 -8.76
CA VAL A 68 1.48 3.72 -8.77
C VAL A 68 -0.01 3.72 -8.49
N CYS A 69 -0.81 3.05 -9.31
CA CYS A 69 -2.25 2.99 -9.09
C CYS A 69 -2.88 1.66 -9.50
N LEU A 70 -4.07 1.36 -8.96
CA LEU A 70 -4.88 0.26 -9.44
C LEU A 70 -5.45 0.56 -10.83
N ASN A 71 -5.55 -0.47 -11.67
CA ASN A 71 -6.15 -0.36 -13.01
C ASN A 71 -7.58 0.18 -12.99
N VAL A 72 -8.36 -0.11 -11.95
CA VAL A 72 -9.76 0.37 -11.79
C VAL A 72 -9.88 1.86 -11.55
N VAL A 73 -8.82 2.53 -11.12
CA VAL A 73 -8.77 3.99 -10.91
C VAL A 73 -7.78 4.69 -11.84
N TYR A 74 -7.18 3.95 -12.78
CA TYR A 74 -6.14 4.48 -13.69
C TYR A 74 -6.56 5.76 -14.40
N GLU A 75 -7.77 5.81 -14.98
CA GLU A 75 -8.20 6.98 -15.76
C GLU A 75 -8.28 8.24 -14.88
N ARG A 76 -8.75 8.09 -13.64
CA ARG A 76 -8.77 9.18 -12.66
C ARG A 76 -7.35 9.62 -12.30
N CYS A 77 -6.46 8.68 -12.02
CA CYS A 77 -5.05 8.94 -11.73
C CYS A 77 -4.33 9.59 -12.92
N ARG A 78 -4.59 9.13 -14.15
CA ARG A 78 -4.06 9.73 -15.37
C ARG A 78 -4.49 11.18 -15.55
N GLN A 79 -5.73 11.51 -15.21
CA GLN A 79 -6.22 12.90 -15.26
C GLN A 79 -5.58 13.74 -14.15
N ALA A 80 -5.45 13.20 -12.95
CA ALA A 80 -4.81 13.87 -11.81
C ALA A 80 -3.33 14.16 -12.06
N ALA A 81 -2.62 13.25 -12.72
CA ALA A 81 -1.21 13.42 -13.06
C ALA A 81 -0.94 14.45 -14.17
N LYS A 82 -1.98 14.95 -14.86
CA LYS A 82 -1.80 16.04 -15.81
C LYS A 82 -1.34 17.30 -15.08
N ARG A 83 -0.31 17.95 -15.64
CA ARG A 83 0.30 19.17 -15.09
C ARG A 83 1.07 18.95 -13.77
N THR A 84 1.43 17.70 -13.46
CA THR A 84 2.38 17.36 -12.40
C THR A 84 3.69 16.87 -13.01
N ASN A 85 4.69 16.64 -12.17
CA ASN A 85 5.99 16.10 -12.57
C ASN A 85 6.01 14.56 -12.73
N VAL A 86 4.85 13.89 -12.75
CA VAL A 86 4.77 12.44 -12.94
C VAL A 86 5.23 12.03 -14.33
N GLU A 87 6.36 11.36 -14.41
CA GLU A 87 6.97 10.87 -15.65
C GLU A 87 6.46 9.47 -16.04
N LYS A 88 6.30 8.59 -15.04
CA LYS A 88 5.91 7.20 -15.22
C LYS A 88 4.74 6.81 -14.33
N VAL A 89 3.89 5.92 -14.84
CA VAL A 89 2.77 5.36 -14.09
C VAL A 89 2.89 3.83 -14.07
N ILE A 90 2.93 3.24 -12.87
CA ILE A 90 2.88 1.80 -12.69
C ILE A 90 1.44 1.41 -12.39
N VAL A 91 0.90 0.46 -13.15
CA VAL A 91 -0.47 -0.01 -12.96
C VAL A 91 -0.48 -1.40 -12.35
N LEU A 92 -1.13 -1.49 -11.20
CA LEU A 92 -1.43 -2.72 -10.47
C LEU A 92 -2.78 -3.29 -10.92
N SER A 93 -2.90 -4.61 -10.92
CA SER A 93 -4.17 -5.29 -11.10
C SER A 93 -4.43 -6.21 -9.89
N PRO A 94 -5.67 -6.31 -9.40
CA PRO A 94 -6.01 -7.32 -8.40
C PRO A 94 -5.64 -8.75 -8.82
N ALA A 95 -5.50 -9.00 -10.13
CA ALA A 95 -5.07 -10.29 -10.67
C ALA A 95 -3.57 -10.58 -10.55
N ASP A 96 -2.73 -9.59 -10.19
CA ASP A 96 -1.27 -9.76 -10.20
C ASP A 96 -0.78 -10.73 -9.12
N SER A 97 -1.43 -10.74 -7.95
CA SER A 97 -1.15 -11.65 -6.82
C SER A 97 -2.09 -12.84 -6.70
N LEU A 98 -3.07 -12.98 -7.60
CA LEU A 98 -3.97 -14.13 -7.56
C LEU A 98 -3.28 -15.39 -8.12
N PRO A 99 -3.61 -16.59 -7.58
CA PRO A 99 -3.25 -17.85 -8.21
C PRO A 99 -3.70 -17.89 -9.68
N PRO A 100 -2.97 -18.58 -10.58
CA PRO A 100 -3.21 -18.49 -12.02
C PRO A 100 -4.66 -18.74 -12.46
N VAL A 101 -5.32 -19.74 -11.88
CA VAL A 101 -6.72 -20.06 -12.19
C VAL A 101 -7.66 -18.93 -11.78
N MET A 102 -7.46 -18.36 -10.58
CA MET A 102 -8.27 -17.24 -10.09
C MET A 102 -7.98 -15.95 -10.88
N ALA A 103 -6.73 -15.74 -11.30
CA ALA A 103 -6.35 -14.59 -12.12
C ALA A 103 -7.03 -14.63 -13.49
N VAL A 104 -7.16 -15.81 -14.11
CA VAL A 104 -7.89 -15.99 -15.36
C VAL A 104 -9.37 -15.70 -15.15
N GLY A 105 -9.98 -16.29 -14.11
CA GLY A 105 -11.40 -16.04 -13.77
C GLY A 105 -11.68 -14.57 -13.53
N TYR A 106 -10.81 -13.87 -12.77
CA TYR A 106 -10.94 -12.43 -12.54
C TYR A 106 -10.89 -11.63 -13.83
N LYS A 107 -9.95 -11.92 -14.73
CA LYS A 107 -9.81 -11.22 -16.03
C LYS A 107 -11.00 -11.43 -16.95
N LEU A 108 -11.63 -12.59 -16.88
CA LEU A 108 -12.83 -12.88 -17.68
C LEU A 108 -14.06 -12.11 -17.14
N THR A 109 -14.21 -12.03 -15.82
CA THR A 109 -15.34 -11.33 -15.19
C THR A 109 -15.14 -9.82 -15.07
N THR A 110 -13.89 -9.37 -15.02
CA THR A 110 -13.53 -7.95 -14.85
C THR A 110 -12.44 -7.58 -15.87
N PRO A 111 -12.79 -7.50 -17.17
CA PRO A 111 -11.82 -7.17 -18.20
C PRO A 111 -11.31 -5.74 -18.03
N ASP A 112 -10.01 -5.59 -18.14
CA ASP A 112 -9.36 -4.29 -18.15
C ASP A 112 -9.58 -3.58 -19.48
N LYS A 113 -10.41 -2.54 -19.49
CA LYS A 113 -10.79 -1.77 -20.69
C LYS A 113 -9.97 -0.47 -20.85
N ASN A 114 -8.97 -0.24 -20.00
CA ASN A 114 -8.18 0.98 -20.04
C ASN A 114 -7.34 1.06 -21.33
N LYS A 115 -7.27 2.27 -21.90
CA LYS A 115 -6.30 2.63 -22.92
C LYS A 115 -5.11 3.28 -22.26
N TYR A 116 -4.04 2.51 -22.12
CA TYR A 116 -2.83 2.96 -21.43
C TYR A 116 -2.00 3.90 -22.31
N ALA A 117 -1.47 4.97 -21.71
CA ALA A 117 -0.50 5.87 -22.34
C ALA A 117 0.88 5.19 -22.47
N SER A 118 1.77 5.76 -23.25
CA SER A 118 3.10 5.20 -23.52
C SER A 118 4.02 5.15 -22.29
N ASN A 119 3.78 6.00 -21.29
CA ASN A 119 4.54 6.06 -20.04
C ASN A 119 4.02 5.10 -18.97
N VAL A 120 3.04 4.24 -19.29
CA VAL A 120 2.46 3.27 -18.35
C VAL A 120 3.20 1.94 -18.42
N ILE A 121 3.57 1.44 -17.25
CA ILE A 121 4.24 0.16 -17.06
C ILE A 121 3.31 -0.75 -16.22
N ARG A 122 2.98 -1.93 -16.69
CA ARG A 122 2.21 -2.90 -15.90
C ARG A 122 3.08 -3.59 -14.87
N TRP A 123 2.51 -3.98 -13.73
CA TRP A 123 3.25 -4.55 -12.61
C TRP A 123 4.26 -5.64 -13.00
N LYS A 124 3.85 -6.62 -13.80
CA LYS A 124 4.76 -7.70 -14.22
C LYS A 124 5.94 -7.20 -15.06
N GLN A 125 5.70 -6.22 -15.91
CA GLN A 125 6.74 -5.59 -16.74
C GLN A 125 7.66 -4.73 -15.86
N PHE A 126 7.10 -4.00 -14.88
CA PHE A 126 7.84 -3.24 -13.90
C PHE A 126 8.81 -4.15 -13.12
N ILE A 127 8.33 -5.27 -12.56
CA ILE A 127 9.18 -6.23 -11.83
C ILE A 127 10.28 -6.80 -12.70
N LYS A 128 9.99 -7.13 -13.97
CA LYS A 128 10.98 -7.62 -14.93
C LYS A 128 12.02 -6.54 -15.28
N GLY A 129 11.62 -5.28 -15.36
CA GLY A 129 12.52 -4.15 -15.64
C GLY A 129 13.57 -3.89 -14.57
N GLY A 130 13.44 -4.50 -13.39
CA GLY A 130 14.45 -4.46 -12.33
C GLY A 130 15.58 -5.50 -12.44
N GLU A 131 15.54 -6.39 -13.44
CA GLU A 131 16.60 -7.38 -13.63
C GLU A 131 17.95 -6.68 -13.87
N GLY A 132 18.97 -7.07 -13.09
CA GLY A 132 20.31 -6.48 -13.14
C GLY A 132 20.51 -5.24 -12.26
N GLN A 133 19.45 -4.69 -11.68
CA GLN A 133 19.56 -3.56 -10.74
C GLN A 133 19.97 -4.01 -9.34
N SER A 134 20.61 -3.09 -8.58
CA SER A 134 21.00 -3.36 -7.20
C SER A 134 19.80 -3.68 -6.30
N THR A 135 19.98 -4.66 -5.43
CA THR A 135 19.06 -5.02 -4.35
C THR A 135 19.61 -4.65 -2.97
N ALA A 136 20.67 -3.84 -2.92
CA ALA A 136 21.27 -3.40 -1.66
C ALA A 136 20.32 -2.45 -0.91
N ALA A 137 20.26 -2.59 0.41
CA ALA A 137 19.56 -1.65 1.26
C ALA A 137 20.43 -0.42 1.50
N GLU A 138 19.79 0.74 1.62
CA GLU A 138 20.43 1.93 2.18
C GLU A 138 20.70 1.72 3.67
N PRO A 139 21.74 2.36 4.23
CA PRO A 139 21.97 2.39 5.66
C PRO A 139 20.74 2.95 6.40
N TYR A 140 20.47 2.43 7.59
CA TYR A 140 19.44 2.98 8.47
C TYR A 140 19.70 4.47 8.76
N ASP A 141 18.62 5.25 8.68
CA ASP A 141 18.61 6.68 8.93
C ASP A 141 17.38 7.01 9.81
N PRO A 142 17.56 7.42 11.08
CA PRO A 142 16.45 7.67 11.99
C PRO A 142 15.53 8.82 11.54
N ASP A 143 16.03 9.72 10.70
CA ASP A 143 15.28 10.86 10.18
C ASP A 143 14.57 10.54 8.86
N HIS A 144 14.82 9.36 8.27
CA HIS A 144 14.16 8.95 7.03
C HIS A 144 12.68 8.67 7.27
N ALA A 145 11.81 9.36 6.51
CA ALA A 145 10.40 9.06 6.48
C ALA A 145 10.12 7.91 5.49
N CYS A 146 9.63 6.79 5.96
CA CYS A 146 9.26 5.66 5.10
C CYS A 146 7.91 5.87 4.41
N VAL A 147 7.02 6.70 4.98
CA VAL A 147 5.68 6.96 4.42
C VAL A 147 5.14 8.33 4.79
N VAL A 148 4.38 8.91 3.86
CA VAL A 148 3.46 10.04 4.10
C VAL A 148 2.04 9.49 4.12
N VAL A 149 1.28 9.82 5.17
CA VAL A 149 -0.14 9.54 5.29
C VAL A 149 -0.91 10.84 5.55
N HIS A 150 -2.06 11.00 4.91
CA HIS A 150 -2.82 12.24 4.99
C HIS A 150 -3.89 12.17 6.07
N THR A 151 -3.94 13.19 6.93
CA THR A 151 -4.95 13.31 7.98
C THR A 151 -6.11 14.17 7.48
N GLY A 152 -7.35 13.74 7.78
CA GLY A 152 -8.52 14.61 7.61
C GLY A 152 -8.46 15.76 8.62
N GLY A 153 -8.06 16.94 8.16
CA GLY A 153 -8.02 18.13 9.00
C GLY A 153 -9.43 18.55 9.41
N THR A 154 -9.65 18.82 10.70
CA THR A 154 -10.90 19.40 11.22
C THR A 154 -11.01 20.89 10.91
N THR A 155 -9.93 21.55 10.51
CA THR A 155 -9.80 23.02 10.43
C THR A 155 -9.14 23.56 9.16
N GLY A 156 -8.88 22.73 8.15
CA GLY A 156 -8.16 23.16 6.92
C GLY A 156 -7.89 22.04 5.93
N SER A 157 -7.01 22.27 4.98
CA SER A 157 -6.54 21.24 4.03
C SER A 157 -5.92 20.04 4.76
N PRO A 158 -6.10 18.81 4.25
CA PRO A 158 -5.42 17.65 4.78
C PRO A 158 -3.91 17.88 4.86
N LYS A 159 -3.26 17.34 5.90
CA LYS A 159 -1.82 17.46 6.10
C LYS A 159 -1.15 16.12 5.87
N GLY A 160 -0.08 16.10 5.11
CA GLY A 160 0.82 14.96 4.98
C GLY A 160 1.63 14.78 6.26
N VAL A 161 1.42 13.66 6.95
CA VAL A 161 2.18 13.27 8.14
C VAL A 161 3.26 12.30 7.72
N MET A 162 4.51 12.68 7.94
CA MET A 162 5.68 11.85 7.68
C MET A 162 5.91 10.90 8.87
N LEU A 163 6.01 9.60 8.60
CA LEU A 163 6.28 8.58 9.61
C LEU A 163 7.59 7.88 9.28
N THR A 164 8.43 7.72 10.29
CA THR A 164 9.71 7.02 10.19
C THR A 164 9.55 5.53 10.53
N ASP A 165 10.59 4.73 10.26
CA ASP A 165 10.66 3.32 10.66
C ASP A 165 10.46 3.14 12.14
N ASP A 166 10.98 4.04 12.96
CA ASP A 166 10.86 3.98 14.41
C ASP A 166 9.41 4.11 14.88
N CYS A 167 8.57 4.86 14.15
CA CYS A 167 7.14 4.92 14.44
C CYS A 167 6.49 3.55 14.31
N PHE A 168 6.84 2.79 13.27
CA PHE A 168 6.30 1.44 13.02
C PHE A 168 6.90 0.40 13.95
N ASN A 169 8.22 0.40 14.10
CA ASN A 169 8.94 -0.52 14.97
C ASN A 169 8.55 -0.33 16.44
N GLY A 170 8.35 0.93 16.89
CA GLY A 170 7.91 1.24 18.24
C GLY A 170 6.57 0.59 18.59
N ILE A 171 5.59 0.60 17.67
CA ILE A 171 4.32 -0.10 17.87
C ILE A 171 4.56 -1.61 17.99
N ALA A 172 5.36 -2.20 17.10
CA ALA A 172 5.62 -3.63 17.12
C ALA A 172 6.28 -4.07 18.44
N LEU A 173 7.26 -3.30 18.94
CA LEU A 173 7.92 -3.56 20.22
C LEU A 173 6.95 -3.50 21.41
N GLN A 174 6.01 -2.55 21.43
CA GLN A 174 4.98 -2.45 22.47
C GLN A 174 4.12 -3.72 22.52
N PHE A 175 3.71 -4.26 21.38
CA PHE A 175 2.92 -5.49 21.32
C PHE A 175 3.73 -6.74 21.67
N GLN A 176 5.02 -6.78 21.35
CA GLN A 176 5.92 -7.87 21.78
C GLN A 176 6.02 -8.00 23.30
N ALA A 177 5.74 -6.94 24.06
CA ALA A 177 5.69 -6.98 25.53
C ALA A 177 4.53 -7.84 26.07
N TYR A 178 3.59 -8.28 25.22
CA TYR A 178 2.44 -9.11 25.59
C TYR A 178 2.46 -10.49 24.92
N PRO A 179 3.50 -11.32 25.14
CA PRO A 179 3.70 -12.58 24.40
C PRO A 179 2.60 -13.63 24.69
N LYS A 180 1.86 -13.50 25.78
CA LYS A 180 0.71 -14.38 26.08
C LYS A 180 -0.48 -14.13 25.16
N LEU A 181 -0.63 -12.88 24.66
CA LEU A 181 -1.70 -12.48 23.75
C LEU A 181 -1.26 -12.58 22.28
N PHE A 182 -0.03 -12.20 22.01
CA PHE A 182 0.50 -12.06 20.65
C PHE A 182 1.71 -12.97 20.47
N HIS A 183 1.53 -14.07 19.73
CA HIS A 183 2.60 -15.04 19.48
C HIS A 183 2.61 -15.52 18.02
N ARG A 184 3.77 -15.91 17.56
CA ARG A 184 3.99 -16.35 16.19
C ARG A 184 3.00 -17.42 15.74
N GLY A 185 2.56 -17.34 14.49
CA GLY A 185 1.66 -18.30 13.84
C GLY A 185 0.19 -17.95 13.92
N GLN A 186 -0.20 -16.95 14.71
CA GLN A 186 -1.57 -16.45 14.74
C GLN A 186 -1.96 -15.77 13.43
N LYS A 187 -3.28 -15.60 13.24
CA LYS A 187 -3.86 -14.93 12.07
C LYS A 187 -4.46 -13.60 12.47
N LEU A 188 -4.13 -12.57 11.71
CA LEU A 188 -4.75 -11.26 11.84
C LEU A 188 -5.52 -10.95 10.56
N MET A 189 -6.80 -10.58 10.69
CA MET A 189 -7.59 -10.07 9.57
C MET A 189 -7.45 -8.55 9.51
N ASN A 190 -6.86 -8.05 8.42
CA ASN A 190 -6.73 -6.63 8.17
C ASN A 190 -7.86 -6.15 7.25
N VAL A 191 -8.72 -5.30 7.80
CA VAL A 191 -9.84 -4.64 7.11
C VAL A 191 -9.59 -3.15 6.91
N MET A 192 -8.45 -2.65 7.40
CA MET A 192 -8.11 -1.23 7.34
C MET A 192 -7.33 -0.90 6.07
N PRO A 193 -7.56 0.27 5.47
CA PRO A 193 -6.87 0.67 4.24
C PRO A 193 -5.42 1.10 4.50
N PRO A 194 -4.55 1.04 3.46
CA PRO A 194 -3.12 1.36 3.58
C PRO A 194 -2.84 2.86 3.79
N PHE A 195 -3.71 3.73 3.29
CA PHE A 195 -3.58 5.19 3.37
C PHE A 195 -3.97 5.77 4.74
N ILE A 196 -4.25 4.91 5.73
CA ILE A 196 -4.40 5.27 7.15
C ILE A 196 -3.24 4.62 7.90
N ALA A 197 -2.46 5.42 8.66
CA ALA A 197 -1.30 4.94 9.42
C ALA A 197 -1.61 3.70 10.27
N TYR A 198 -2.74 3.71 10.97
CA TYR A 198 -3.24 2.58 11.75
C TYR A 198 -3.40 1.29 10.91
N GLY A 199 -3.93 1.43 9.68
CA GLY A 199 -4.15 0.29 8.79
C GLY A 199 -2.85 -0.37 8.33
N PHE A 200 -1.80 0.42 8.08
CA PHE A 200 -0.51 -0.12 7.70
C PHE A 200 0.30 -0.58 8.92
N ALA A 201 0.42 0.25 9.95
CA ALA A 201 1.21 -0.06 11.13
C ALA A 201 0.68 -1.28 11.90
N CYS A 202 -0.61 -1.26 12.29
CA CYS A 202 -1.22 -2.34 13.05
C CYS A 202 -1.72 -3.50 12.18
N GLY A 203 -2.16 -3.20 10.95
CA GLY A 203 -2.73 -4.21 10.06
C GLY A 203 -1.72 -5.00 9.24
N ILE A 204 -0.50 -4.48 9.04
CA ILE A 204 0.54 -5.10 8.20
C ILE A 204 1.87 -5.22 8.95
N HIS A 205 2.48 -4.09 9.34
CA HIS A 205 3.84 -4.11 9.88
C HIS A 205 3.91 -4.92 11.20
N LEU A 206 3.09 -4.57 12.16
CA LEU A 206 3.00 -5.27 13.45
C LEU A 206 2.83 -6.79 13.30
N PRO A 207 1.81 -7.30 12.58
CA PRO A 207 1.63 -8.75 12.48
C PRO A 207 2.77 -9.45 11.73
N LEU A 208 3.40 -8.81 10.73
CA LEU A 208 4.55 -9.38 10.05
C LEU A 208 5.76 -9.48 10.98
N VAL A 209 6.04 -8.46 11.81
CA VAL A 209 7.10 -8.48 12.84
C VAL A 209 6.85 -9.59 13.87
N LEU A 210 5.59 -9.78 14.29
CA LEU A 210 5.21 -10.84 15.22
C LEU A 210 5.17 -12.24 14.57
N GLY A 211 5.33 -12.34 13.26
CA GLY A 211 5.28 -13.60 12.51
C GLY A 211 3.87 -14.18 12.37
N PHE A 212 2.87 -13.31 12.24
CA PHE A 212 1.49 -13.69 11.98
C PHE A 212 1.25 -13.94 10.49
N THR A 213 0.15 -14.64 10.21
CA THR A 213 -0.45 -14.67 8.88
C THR A 213 -1.44 -13.51 8.76
N VAL A 214 -1.24 -12.62 7.78
CA VAL A 214 -2.14 -11.50 7.53
C VAL A 214 -3.18 -11.87 6.47
N ILE A 215 -4.45 -11.79 6.83
CA ILE A 215 -5.58 -11.96 5.92
C ILE A 215 -6.02 -10.57 5.47
N ILE A 216 -5.70 -10.23 4.22
CA ILE A 216 -6.01 -8.91 3.65
C ILE A 216 -7.41 -8.92 3.07
N ILE A 217 -8.26 -7.96 3.49
CA ILE A 217 -9.57 -7.68 2.92
C ILE A 217 -9.52 -6.31 2.24
N PRO A 218 -9.16 -6.22 0.95
CA PRO A 218 -8.87 -4.95 0.28
C PRO A 218 -10.07 -4.01 0.17
N ASN A 219 -11.27 -4.58 0.05
CA ASN A 219 -12.53 -3.85 -0.07
C ASN A 219 -13.56 -4.51 0.85
N LEU A 220 -13.65 -4.00 2.07
CA LEU A 220 -14.61 -4.50 3.04
C LEU A 220 -16.01 -3.98 2.70
N ASP A 221 -16.94 -4.92 2.49
CA ASP A 221 -18.37 -4.68 2.64
C ASP A 221 -18.72 -4.91 4.12
N PRO A 222 -19.09 -3.87 4.90
CA PRO A 222 -19.35 -4.03 6.32
C PRO A 222 -20.39 -5.12 6.63
N ALA A 223 -21.41 -5.29 5.77
CA ALA A 223 -22.43 -6.31 5.94
C ALA A 223 -21.88 -7.75 5.84
N LYS A 224 -20.72 -7.94 5.25
CA LYS A 224 -20.04 -9.23 5.11
C LYS A 224 -19.02 -9.53 6.19
N LEU A 225 -18.76 -8.59 7.10
CA LEU A 225 -17.70 -8.73 8.10
C LEU A 225 -17.87 -10.01 8.94
N GLY A 226 -19.06 -10.26 9.47
CA GLY A 226 -19.35 -11.47 10.26
C GLY A 226 -19.08 -12.77 9.47
N SER A 227 -19.50 -12.83 8.22
CA SER A 227 -19.24 -14.00 7.36
C SER A 227 -17.76 -14.21 7.06
N LEU A 228 -16.98 -13.11 6.92
CA LEU A 228 -15.54 -13.18 6.73
C LEU A 228 -14.82 -13.67 7.99
N VAL A 229 -15.23 -13.20 9.17
CA VAL A 229 -14.70 -13.68 10.46
C VAL A 229 -14.96 -15.17 10.63
N LEU A 230 -16.18 -15.63 10.37
CA LEU A 230 -16.54 -17.06 10.44
C LEU A 230 -15.75 -17.90 9.43
N LYS A 231 -15.53 -17.37 8.23
CA LYS A 231 -14.79 -18.06 7.15
C LYS A 231 -13.30 -18.19 7.45
N TYR A 232 -12.66 -17.11 7.85
CA TYR A 232 -11.20 -17.07 8.00
C TYR A 232 -10.72 -17.38 9.42
N LYS A 233 -11.60 -17.26 10.42
CA LYS A 233 -11.33 -17.52 11.84
C LYS A 233 -10.02 -16.88 12.29
N PRO A 234 -9.87 -15.54 12.16
CA PRO A 234 -8.69 -14.84 12.65
C PRO A 234 -8.71 -14.84 14.20
N GLU A 235 -7.55 -14.94 14.81
CA GLU A 235 -7.38 -14.74 16.25
C GLU A 235 -7.42 -13.26 16.61
N HIS A 236 -7.01 -12.39 15.66
CA HIS A 236 -6.97 -10.95 15.85
C HIS A 236 -7.61 -10.20 14.68
N MET A 237 -8.23 -9.08 14.99
CA MET A 237 -8.70 -8.10 14.03
C MET A 237 -8.51 -6.70 14.61
N PHE A 238 -7.90 -5.82 13.87
CA PHE A 238 -7.89 -4.40 14.16
C PHE A 238 -8.95 -3.69 13.31
N GLY A 239 -9.72 -2.83 13.94
CA GLY A 239 -10.80 -2.12 13.27
C GLY A 239 -11.20 -0.84 14.03
N VAL A 240 -12.18 -0.14 13.50
CA VAL A 240 -12.81 1.02 14.12
C VAL A 240 -14.12 0.59 14.81
N PRO A 241 -14.67 1.38 15.74
CA PRO A 241 -15.87 1.00 16.50
C PRO A 241 -17.03 0.49 15.66
N SER A 242 -17.26 1.08 14.48
CA SER A 242 -18.32 0.65 13.56
C SER A 242 -18.14 -0.78 13.03
N HIS A 243 -16.90 -1.27 12.92
CA HIS A 243 -16.66 -2.67 12.54
C HIS A 243 -17.13 -3.64 13.63
N TYR A 244 -16.89 -3.31 14.89
CA TYR A 244 -17.30 -4.15 16.02
C TYR A 244 -18.82 -4.10 16.24
N GLN A 245 -19.47 -2.97 15.98
CA GLN A 245 -20.94 -2.87 15.99
C GLN A 245 -21.60 -3.79 14.96
N GLN A 246 -20.93 -4.07 13.83
CA GLN A 246 -21.43 -5.01 12.83
C GLN A 246 -21.27 -6.49 13.24
N LEU A 247 -20.47 -6.78 14.25
CA LEU A 247 -20.24 -8.13 14.77
C LEU A 247 -21.12 -8.46 15.98
N ALA A 248 -21.70 -7.43 16.62
CA ALA A 248 -22.60 -7.58 17.75
C ALA A 248 -24.02 -7.92 17.31
#